data_025212407dc148f9b69f4f74267d412d
#
_entry.id   025212407dc148f9b69f4f74267d412d
#
_cell.length_a   1.000
_cell.length_b   1.000
_cell.length_c   1.000
_cell.angle_alpha   90.00
_cell.angle_beta   90.00
_cell.angle_gamma   90.00
#
_symmetry.space_group_name_H-M   'P 1'
#
loop_
_entity.id
_entity.type
_entity.pdbx_description
1 polymer ?
#
loop_
_entity_poly.entity_id
_entity_poly.type
_entity_poly.pdbx_seq_one_letter_code
_entity_poly.pdbx_strand_id
1 'polypeptide(L)'
;ANIIWNAKIRYLGVGAMVVGGIWSVIQLAKPLVESIQLSLKTLGESGDDIPLEERDLPVNYVFMAILLMLIPISFTYFDIISSWTSAITLSIIMCVFGFLFSAVAAYMAGVVGSSNNPISGVTIATILFSSLLIITFFDIDSSKGAAAAILIGAVVCCAAAIGGDNLQDLKTGNIVGATPWKQQVMQLVGVVSSALTLGIVLTLLHEAYGIGSSDLPAPQAVLMTSVANGVFSGNLEWGMIYAGAVLGVLIIMLDQYQLKRGAEFRVPILAVAIGIYLPIELTLPIFVGGMLNHFAGKTAS
;
A
#
# COMPACT_ATOMS: atom_id res chain seq x y z
N ALA A 1 -3.62 22.04 -21.39
CA ALA A 1 -2.62 21.26 -20.65
C ALA A 1 -3.33 20.16 -19.84
N ASN A 2 -4.27 20.47 -18.97
CA ASN A 2 -4.95 19.51 -18.08
C ASN A 2 -5.68 18.38 -18.81
N ILE A 3 -6.26 18.63 -19.98
CA ILE A 3 -6.96 17.61 -20.81
C ILE A 3 -5.96 16.53 -21.27
N ILE A 4 -4.80 16.93 -21.81
CA ILE A 4 -3.77 16.00 -22.30
C ILE A 4 -3.14 15.25 -21.13
N TRP A 5 -2.92 15.95 -20.02
CA TRP A 5 -2.38 15.33 -18.82
C TRP A 5 -3.33 14.25 -18.26
N ASN A 6 -4.62 14.57 -18.09
CA ASN A 6 -5.63 13.62 -17.62
C ASN A 6 -5.81 12.43 -18.56
N ALA A 7 -5.79 12.68 -19.89
CA ALA A 7 -6.05 11.65 -20.89
C ALA A 7 -4.85 10.72 -21.16
N LYS A 8 -3.62 11.19 -20.97
CA LYS A 8 -2.42 10.46 -21.41
C LYS A 8 -1.29 10.42 -20.38
N ILE A 9 -0.82 11.58 -19.89
CA ILE A 9 0.42 11.63 -19.06
C ILE A 9 0.24 10.91 -17.73
N ARG A 10 -0.94 10.99 -17.12
CA ARG A 10 -1.25 10.21 -15.89
C ARG A 10 -0.98 8.72 -16.06
N TYR A 11 -1.39 8.13 -17.19
CA TYR A 11 -1.19 6.69 -17.43
C TYR A 11 0.27 6.30 -17.60
N LEU A 12 1.12 7.23 -18.06
CA LEU A 12 2.57 7.04 -18.06
C LEU A 12 3.10 6.95 -16.61
N GLY A 13 2.63 7.83 -15.71
CA GLY A 13 2.93 7.73 -14.28
C GLY A 13 2.44 6.41 -13.66
N VAL A 14 1.23 5.96 -14.01
CA VAL A 14 0.68 4.66 -13.57
C VAL A 14 1.58 3.50 -13.97
N GLY A 15 2.02 3.43 -15.22
CA GLY A 15 2.91 2.38 -15.71
C GLY A 15 4.24 2.34 -14.94
N ALA A 16 4.84 3.51 -14.70
CA ALA A 16 6.06 3.64 -13.91
C ALA A 16 5.84 3.22 -12.43
N MET A 17 4.69 3.56 -11.82
CA MET A 17 4.34 3.15 -10.45
C MET A 17 4.16 1.64 -10.32
N VAL A 18 3.51 1.00 -11.29
CA VAL A 18 3.32 -0.46 -11.29
C VAL A 18 4.68 -1.17 -11.30
N VAL A 19 5.57 -0.77 -12.20
CA VAL A 19 6.93 -1.33 -12.24
C VAL A 19 7.71 -1.03 -10.96
N GLY A 20 7.60 0.18 -10.43
CA GLY A 20 8.22 0.56 -9.16
C GLY A 20 7.69 -0.25 -7.97
N GLY A 21 6.37 -0.50 -7.91
CA GLY A 21 5.75 -1.34 -6.89
C GLY A 21 6.22 -2.79 -6.97
N ILE A 22 6.19 -3.39 -8.16
CA ILE A 22 6.70 -4.75 -8.39
C ILE A 22 8.20 -4.85 -8.05
N TRP A 23 8.99 -3.86 -8.45
CA TRP A 23 10.41 -3.81 -8.13
C TRP A 23 10.67 -3.76 -6.63
N SER A 24 9.90 -2.96 -5.88
CA SER A 24 9.98 -2.91 -4.41
C SER A 24 9.70 -4.27 -3.79
N VAL A 25 8.68 -5.00 -4.26
CA VAL A 25 8.38 -6.36 -3.80
C VAL A 25 9.53 -7.33 -4.12
N ILE A 26 10.10 -7.26 -5.33
CA ILE A 26 11.22 -8.12 -5.73
C ILE A 26 12.46 -7.86 -4.86
N GLN A 27 12.79 -6.60 -4.60
CA GLN A 27 13.93 -6.24 -3.74
C GLN A 27 13.78 -6.79 -2.33
N LEU A 28 12.56 -6.88 -1.84
CA LEU A 28 12.24 -7.30 -0.48
C LEU A 28 11.92 -8.78 -0.35
N ALA A 29 11.78 -9.49 -1.46
CA ALA A 29 11.41 -10.91 -1.45
C ALA A 29 12.38 -11.76 -0.59
N LYS A 30 13.69 -11.55 -0.73
CA LYS A 30 14.70 -12.30 0.03
C LYS A 30 14.65 -11.99 1.52
N PRO A 31 14.77 -10.72 1.98
CA PRO A 31 14.61 -10.38 3.40
C PRO A 31 13.28 -10.85 4.00
N LEU A 32 12.19 -10.77 3.23
CA LEU A 32 10.87 -11.20 3.66
C LEU A 32 10.84 -12.72 3.94
N VAL A 33 11.36 -13.52 3.01
CA VAL A 33 11.44 -14.99 3.18
C VAL A 33 12.30 -15.35 4.39
N GLU A 34 13.44 -14.68 4.56
CA GLU A 34 14.33 -14.90 5.72
C GLU A 34 13.63 -14.56 7.04
N SER A 35 12.89 -13.43 7.09
CA SER A 35 12.11 -13.02 8.27
C SER A 35 10.97 -14.00 8.59
N ILE A 36 10.23 -14.46 7.58
CA ILE A 36 9.17 -15.46 7.76
C ILE A 36 9.76 -16.78 8.30
N GLN A 37 10.87 -17.24 7.72
CA GLN A 37 11.54 -18.46 8.19
C GLN A 37 12.02 -18.35 9.63
N LEU A 38 12.55 -17.19 10.02
CA LEU A 38 12.98 -16.93 11.38
C LEU A 38 11.78 -16.96 12.33
N SER A 39 10.70 -16.26 11.99
CA SER A 39 9.46 -16.23 12.78
C SER A 39 8.84 -17.63 12.93
N LEU A 40 8.87 -18.46 11.89
CA LEU A 40 8.37 -19.83 11.95
C LEU A 40 9.24 -20.74 12.86
N LYS A 41 10.54 -20.50 12.94
CA LYS A 41 11.42 -21.24 13.87
C LYS A 41 11.14 -20.89 15.31
N THR A 42 10.87 -19.62 15.62
CA THR A 42 10.58 -19.16 16.99
C THR A 42 9.17 -19.54 17.45
N LEU A 43 8.26 -19.97 16.57
CA LEU A 43 6.93 -20.47 16.91
C LEU A 43 6.95 -21.72 17.83
N GLY A 44 8.08 -22.44 17.90
CA GLY A 44 8.26 -23.61 18.77
C GLY A 44 8.86 -23.30 20.15
N GLU A 45 9.36 -22.09 20.35
CA GLU A 45 10.01 -21.67 21.59
C GLU A 45 9.03 -20.92 22.51
N SER A 46 8.02 -21.62 23.00
CA SER A 46 7.15 -21.11 24.07
C SER A 46 7.88 -21.31 25.40
N GLY A 47 8.63 -20.31 25.83
CA GLY A 47 9.34 -20.37 27.10
C GLY A 47 8.94 -19.22 28.02
N ASP A 48 8.76 -19.55 29.32
CA ASP A 48 8.60 -18.59 30.43
C ASP A 48 9.84 -17.69 30.60
N ASP A 49 10.92 -17.96 29.88
CA ASP A 49 12.21 -17.27 29.92
C ASP A 49 12.34 -16.08 28.94
N ILE A 50 11.27 -15.74 28.16
CA ILE A 50 11.32 -14.59 27.24
C ILE A 50 11.21 -13.29 28.04
N PRO A 51 12.17 -12.35 27.90
CA PRO A 51 12.07 -11.02 28.54
C PRO A 51 10.76 -10.32 28.24
N LEU A 52 10.29 -9.48 29.18
CA LEU A 52 9.01 -8.77 29.02
C LEU A 52 8.98 -7.87 27.77
N GLU A 53 10.13 -7.34 27.39
CA GLU A 53 10.34 -6.46 26.23
C GLU A 53 10.29 -7.22 24.89
N GLU A 54 10.25 -8.55 24.91
CA GLU A 54 10.22 -9.41 23.72
C GLU A 54 8.94 -10.28 23.64
N ARG A 55 8.02 -10.12 24.61
CA ARG A 55 6.76 -10.88 24.63
C ARG A 55 5.74 -10.31 23.68
N ASP A 56 5.56 -10.95 22.53
CA ASP A 56 4.53 -10.65 21.55
C ASP A 56 3.18 -11.33 21.84
N LEU A 57 2.14 -10.93 21.12
CA LEU A 57 0.87 -11.67 21.09
C LEU A 57 1.11 -13.10 20.59
N PRO A 58 0.60 -14.12 21.28
CA PRO A 58 0.71 -15.49 20.79
C PRO A 58 0.12 -15.65 19.40
N VAL A 59 0.89 -16.23 18.49
CA VAL A 59 0.54 -16.36 17.05
C VAL A 59 -0.80 -17.05 16.84
N ASN A 60 -1.20 -17.97 17.72
CA ASN A 60 -2.51 -18.63 17.67
C ASN A 60 -3.68 -17.63 17.71
N TYR A 61 -3.59 -16.58 18.54
CA TYR A 61 -4.60 -15.53 18.61
C TYR A 61 -4.63 -14.70 17.32
N VAL A 62 -3.46 -14.45 16.73
CA VAL A 62 -3.37 -13.72 15.46
C VAL A 62 -4.03 -14.53 14.34
N PHE A 63 -3.72 -15.82 14.19
CA PHE A 63 -4.37 -16.69 13.20
C PHE A 63 -5.88 -16.78 13.42
N MET A 64 -6.32 -16.94 14.68
CA MET A 64 -7.74 -16.98 14.99
C MET A 64 -8.45 -15.66 14.62
N ALA A 65 -7.82 -14.52 14.91
CA ALA A 65 -8.36 -13.21 14.54
C ALA A 65 -8.46 -13.04 13.01
N ILE A 66 -7.46 -13.49 12.24
CA ILE A 66 -7.49 -13.46 10.77
C ILE A 66 -8.65 -14.32 10.25
N LEU A 67 -8.81 -15.54 10.75
CA LEU A 67 -9.90 -16.43 10.36
C LEU A 67 -11.28 -15.83 10.71
N LEU A 68 -11.40 -15.19 11.87
CA LEU A 68 -12.61 -14.52 12.30
C LEU A 68 -12.96 -13.34 11.38
N MET A 69 -11.94 -12.57 10.94
CA MET A 69 -12.11 -11.43 10.03
C MET A 69 -12.51 -11.84 8.62
N LEU A 70 -12.18 -13.05 8.17
CA LEU A 70 -12.66 -13.56 6.87
C LEU A 70 -14.19 -13.59 6.78
N ILE A 71 -14.88 -13.74 7.90
CA ILE A 71 -16.35 -13.81 7.92
C ILE A 71 -16.97 -12.47 7.47
N PRO A 72 -16.77 -11.34 8.17
CA PRO A 72 -17.36 -10.07 7.75
C PRO A 72 -16.86 -9.60 6.37
N ILE A 73 -15.61 -9.89 6.03
CA ILE A 73 -15.04 -9.59 4.72
C ILE A 73 -15.77 -10.35 3.61
N SER A 74 -16.05 -11.65 3.82
CA SER A 74 -16.81 -12.46 2.86
C SER A 74 -18.24 -11.97 2.69
N PHE A 75 -18.89 -11.50 3.75
CA PHE A 75 -20.20 -10.85 3.65
C PHE A 75 -20.14 -9.57 2.82
N THR A 76 -19.13 -8.71 3.04
CA THR A 76 -18.96 -7.48 2.25
C THR A 76 -18.76 -7.79 0.75
N TYR A 77 -17.95 -8.81 0.42
CA TYR A 77 -17.82 -9.25 -0.98
C TYR A 77 -19.10 -9.86 -1.54
N PHE A 78 -19.85 -10.60 -0.72
CA PHE A 78 -21.11 -11.16 -1.15
C PHE A 78 -22.14 -10.07 -1.50
N ASP A 79 -22.21 -9.00 -0.72
CA ASP A 79 -23.07 -7.84 -1.02
C ASP A 79 -22.73 -7.18 -2.36
N ILE A 80 -21.45 -7.16 -2.73
CA ILE A 80 -20.99 -6.59 -4.02
C ILE A 80 -21.27 -7.55 -5.18
N ILE A 81 -20.92 -8.83 -5.03
CA ILE A 81 -20.82 -9.78 -6.14
C ILE A 81 -22.05 -10.69 -6.24
N SER A 82 -22.77 -10.90 -5.12
CA SER A 82 -23.93 -11.81 -5.00
C SER A 82 -23.61 -13.29 -5.29
N SER A 83 -22.34 -13.72 -5.09
CA SER A 83 -21.87 -15.10 -5.24
C SER A 83 -20.97 -15.49 -4.08
N TRP A 84 -21.36 -16.48 -3.28
CA TRP A 84 -20.57 -16.94 -2.13
C TRP A 84 -19.21 -17.51 -2.51
N THR A 85 -19.14 -18.29 -3.59
CA THR A 85 -17.88 -18.87 -4.04
C THR A 85 -16.86 -17.78 -4.38
N SER A 86 -17.28 -16.78 -5.17
CA SER A 86 -16.42 -15.66 -5.55
C SER A 86 -16.07 -14.81 -4.32
N ALA A 87 -17.03 -14.54 -3.43
CA ALA A 87 -16.83 -13.75 -2.22
C ALA A 87 -15.77 -14.36 -1.28
N ILE A 88 -15.88 -15.66 -0.99
CA ILE A 88 -14.90 -16.37 -0.14
C ILE A 88 -13.53 -16.40 -0.79
N THR A 89 -13.47 -16.72 -2.10
CA THR A 89 -12.19 -16.77 -2.82
C THR A 89 -11.48 -15.41 -2.82
N LEU A 90 -12.21 -14.31 -3.10
CA LEU A 90 -11.63 -12.96 -3.08
C LEU A 90 -11.23 -12.52 -1.67
N SER A 91 -11.95 -12.93 -0.64
CA SER A 91 -11.57 -12.67 0.77
C SER A 91 -10.26 -13.36 1.13
N ILE A 92 -10.06 -14.59 0.68
CA ILE A 92 -8.80 -15.32 0.89
C ILE A 92 -7.65 -14.63 0.13
N ILE A 93 -7.87 -14.26 -1.13
CA ILE A 93 -6.88 -13.53 -1.95
C ILE A 93 -6.50 -12.21 -1.28
N MET A 94 -7.49 -11.47 -0.78
CA MET A 94 -7.26 -10.23 -0.05
C MET A 94 -6.43 -10.43 1.22
N CYS A 95 -6.71 -11.48 2.01
CA CYS A 95 -5.89 -11.80 3.19
C CYS A 95 -4.46 -12.16 2.84
N VAL A 96 -4.25 -12.95 1.77
CA VAL A 96 -2.90 -13.30 1.30
C VAL A 96 -2.13 -12.05 0.85
N PHE A 97 -2.76 -11.18 0.06
CA PHE A 97 -2.13 -9.94 -0.38
C PHE A 97 -1.90 -8.97 0.79
N GLY A 98 -2.88 -8.84 1.68
CA GLY A 98 -2.75 -8.04 2.89
C GLY A 98 -1.55 -8.46 3.73
N PHE A 99 -1.40 -9.76 3.97
CA PHE A 99 -0.25 -10.31 4.69
C PHE A 99 1.08 -10.03 3.96
N LEU A 100 1.18 -10.36 2.68
CA LEU A 100 2.42 -10.20 1.92
C LEU A 100 2.85 -8.73 1.84
N PHE A 101 1.93 -7.85 1.49
CA PHE A 101 2.25 -6.44 1.32
C PHE A 101 2.43 -5.69 2.64
N SER A 102 1.71 -6.10 3.70
CA SER A 102 1.96 -5.58 5.05
C SER A 102 3.36 -5.95 5.55
N ALA A 103 3.80 -7.20 5.33
CA ALA A 103 5.14 -7.63 5.70
C ALA A 103 6.23 -6.89 4.92
N VAL A 104 6.02 -6.65 3.61
CA VAL A 104 6.92 -5.83 2.79
C VAL A 104 6.99 -4.38 3.30
N ALA A 105 5.84 -3.78 3.57
CA ALA A 105 5.73 -2.41 4.06
C ALA A 105 6.39 -2.25 5.44
N ALA A 106 6.14 -3.20 6.34
CA ALA A 106 6.75 -3.26 7.65
C ALA A 106 8.27 -3.34 7.57
N TYR A 107 8.81 -4.23 6.74
CA TYR A 107 10.26 -4.32 6.52
C TYR A 107 10.84 -3.01 5.99
N MET A 108 10.18 -2.38 5.00
CA MET A 108 10.62 -1.09 4.45
C MET A 108 10.61 0.00 5.51
N ALA A 109 9.57 0.08 6.33
CA ALA A 109 9.52 1.04 7.42
C ALA A 109 10.69 0.86 8.41
N GLY A 110 11.11 -0.37 8.66
CA GLY A 110 12.29 -0.67 9.49
C GLY A 110 13.61 -0.20 8.88
N VAL A 111 13.73 -0.23 7.54
CA VAL A 111 14.98 0.13 6.84
C VAL A 111 15.06 1.61 6.50
N VAL A 112 13.96 2.21 6.01
CA VAL A 112 13.96 3.59 5.46
C VAL A 112 13.05 4.56 6.20
N GLY A 113 12.30 4.08 7.20
CA GLY A 113 11.30 4.84 7.93
C GLY A 113 9.91 4.78 7.28
N SER A 114 8.85 4.93 8.10
CA SER A 114 7.46 4.82 7.65
C SER A 114 7.08 5.89 6.62
N SER A 115 7.68 7.07 6.68
CA SER A 115 7.44 8.17 5.73
C SER A 115 7.85 7.85 4.29
N ASN A 116 8.77 6.90 4.10
CA ASN A 116 9.25 6.47 2.79
C ASN A 116 8.68 5.12 2.34
N ASN A 117 7.69 4.61 3.06
CA ASN A 117 7.02 3.36 2.73
C ASN A 117 6.26 3.47 1.38
N PRO A 118 6.48 2.58 0.40
CA PRO A 118 5.91 2.68 -0.94
C PRO A 118 4.43 2.23 -1.01
N ILE A 119 3.58 2.69 -0.08
CA ILE A 119 2.18 2.29 0.06
C ILE A 119 1.40 2.50 -1.24
N SER A 120 1.55 3.67 -1.87
CA SER A 120 0.83 4.00 -3.12
C SER A 120 1.20 3.05 -4.26
N GLY A 121 2.49 2.71 -4.41
CA GLY A 121 2.94 1.77 -5.44
C GLY A 121 2.39 0.36 -5.24
N VAL A 122 2.44 -0.11 -4.01
CA VAL A 122 1.87 -1.41 -3.60
C VAL A 122 0.37 -1.46 -3.86
N THR A 123 -0.36 -0.40 -3.50
CA THR A 123 -1.82 -0.33 -3.69
C THR A 123 -2.21 -0.35 -5.18
N ILE A 124 -1.52 0.44 -6.03
CA ILE A 124 -1.77 0.44 -7.48
C ILE A 124 -1.49 -0.94 -8.08
N ALA A 125 -0.35 -1.53 -7.73
CA ALA A 125 0.00 -2.87 -8.20
C ALA A 125 -1.04 -3.91 -7.76
N THR A 126 -1.51 -3.83 -6.53
CA THR A 126 -2.56 -4.70 -5.99
C THR A 126 -3.87 -4.55 -6.76
N ILE A 127 -4.35 -3.32 -6.99
CA ILE A 127 -5.60 -3.06 -7.71
C ILE A 127 -5.49 -3.55 -9.15
N LEU A 128 -4.39 -3.25 -9.84
CA LEU A 128 -4.18 -3.70 -11.21
C LEU A 128 -4.15 -5.24 -11.30
N PHE A 129 -3.38 -5.88 -10.42
CA PHE A 129 -3.27 -7.34 -10.40
C PHE A 129 -4.60 -8.01 -10.03
N SER A 130 -5.29 -7.49 -9.00
CA SER A 130 -6.61 -7.98 -8.60
C SER A 130 -7.65 -7.82 -9.70
N SER A 131 -7.63 -6.67 -10.41
CA SER A 131 -8.53 -6.42 -11.53
C SER A 131 -8.29 -7.42 -12.67
N LEU A 132 -7.03 -7.66 -13.03
CA LEU A 132 -6.66 -8.66 -14.05
C LEU A 132 -7.04 -10.07 -13.63
N LEU A 133 -6.84 -10.41 -12.36
CA LEU A 133 -7.22 -11.71 -11.82
C LEU A 133 -8.74 -11.89 -11.85
N ILE A 134 -9.51 -10.88 -11.43
CA ILE A 134 -10.97 -10.94 -11.42
C ILE A 134 -11.52 -11.07 -12.84
N ILE A 135 -11.04 -10.30 -13.81
CA ILE A 135 -11.53 -10.37 -15.19
C ILE A 135 -11.17 -11.68 -15.89
N THR A 136 -10.07 -12.34 -15.45
CA THR A 136 -9.59 -13.57 -16.08
C THR A 136 -10.25 -14.82 -15.51
N PHE A 137 -10.49 -14.85 -14.20
CA PHE A 137 -10.91 -16.06 -13.49
C PHE A 137 -12.35 -16.02 -12.98
N PHE A 138 -12.98 -14.83 -12.94
CA PHE A 138 -14.33 -14.68 -12.42
C PHE A 138 -15.23 -14.06 -13.47
N ASP A 139 -16.39 -14.65 -13.67
CA ASP A 139 -17.45 -14.10 -14.54
C ASP A 139 -18.31 -13.13 -13.73
N ILE A 140 -17.79 -11.91 -13.55
CA ILE A 140 -18.40 -10.85 -12.74
C ILE A 140 -18.59 -9.62 -13.61
N ASP A 141 -19.75 -8.94 -13.46
CA ASP A 141 -20.00 -7.67 -14.14
C ASP A 141 -18.88 -6.66 -13.91
N SER A 142 -18.52 -5.92 -14.94
CA SER A 142 -17.39 -4.96 -14.92
C SER A 142 -17.46 -3.97 -13.76
N SER A 143 -18.64 -3.45 -13.43
CA SER A 143 -18.82 -2.50 -12.31
C SER A 143 -18.59 -3.15 -10.95
N LYS A 144 -19.10 -4.36 -10.75
CA LYS A 144 -18.93 -5.15 -9.52
C LYS A 144 -17.48 -5.64 -9.37
N GLY A 145 -16.87 -6.05 -10.48
CA GLY A 145 -15.47 -6.45 -10.52
C GLY A 145 -14.52 -5.31 -10.15
N ALA A 146 -14.75 -4.11 -10.68
CA ALA A 146 -13.97 -2.93 -10.33
C ALA A 146 -14.12 -2.57 -8.85
N ALA A 147 -15.35 -2.61 -8.31
CA ALA A 147 -15.59 -2.37 -6.88
C ALA A 147 -14.88 -3.39 -5.99
N ALA A 148 -14.93 -4.68 -6.36
CA ALA A 148 -14.24 -5.74 -5.64
C ALA A 148 -12.71 -5.57 -5.66
N ALA A 149 -12.13 -5.20 -6.80
CA ALA A 149 -10.69 -4.93 -6.93
C ALA A 149 -10.26 -3.72 -6.09
N ILE A 150 -11.06 -2.65 -6.07
CA ILE A 150 -10.82 -1.46 -5.24
C ILE A 150 -10.88 -1.83 -3.75
N LEU A 151 -11.81 -2.68 -3.34
CA LEU A 151 -11.90 -3.13 -1.95
C LEU A 151 -10.67 -3.94 -1.54
N ILE A 152 -10.15 -4.85 -2.40
CA ILE A 152 -8.87 -5.54 -2.16
C ILE A 152 -7.75 -4.51 -1.98
N GLY A 153 -7.64 -3.57 -2.90
CA GLY A 153 -6.62 -2.52 -2.84
C GLY A 153 -6.71 -1.65 -1.58
N ALA A 154 -7.93 -1.30 -1.15
CA ALA A 154 -8.16 -0.50 0.05
C ALA A 154 -7.70 -1.23 1.32
N VAL A 155 -8.07 -2.50 1.49
CA VAL A 155 -7.66 -3.29 2.65
C VAL A 155 -6.15 -3.55 2.65
N VAL A 156 -5.57 -3.88 1.50
CA VAL A 156 -4.12 -4.06 1.36
C VAL A 156 -3.37 -2.75 1.64
N CYS A 157 -3.90 -1.61 1.18
CA CYS A 157 -3.35 -0.29 1.49
C CYS A 157 -3.33 -0.02 3.00
N CYS A 158 -4.45 -0.25 3.68
CA CYS A 158 -4.53 -0.10 5.13
C CYS A 158 -3.57 -1.05 5.86
N ALA A 159 -3.52 -2.32 5.46
CA ALA A 159 -2.61 -3.30 6.05
C ALA A 159 -1.13 -2.92 5.86
N ALA A 160 -0.77 -2.42 4.68
CA ALA A 160 0.59 -1.96 4.39
C ALA A 160 0.96 -0.69 5.18
N ALA A 161 0.04 0.26 5.32
CA ALA A 161 0.25 1.47 6.10
C ALA A 161 0.44 1.16 7.58
N ILE A 162 -0.54 0.45 8.18
CA ILE A 162 -0.50 0.12 9.61
C ILE A 162 0.68 -0.78 9.97
N GLY A 163 1.11 -1.68 9.07
CA GLY A 163 2.27 -2.53 9.28
C GLY A 163 3.56 -1.73 9.46
N GLY A 164 3.73 -0.65 8.69
CA GLY A 164 4.86 0.27 8.85
C GLY A 164 4.81 1.07 10.15
N ASP A 165 3.65 1.61 10.50
CA ASP A 165 3.45 2.42 11.69
C ASP A 165 3.59 1.58 12.96
N ASN A 166 3.02 0.36 12.98
CA ASN A 166 3.16 -0.57 14.10
C ASN A 166 4.62 -0.90 14.43
N LEU A 167 5.47 -1.08 13.41
CA LEU A 167 6.89 -1.34 13.66
C LEU A 167 7.60 -0.18 14.33
N GLN A 168 7.28 1.05 14.00
CA GLN A 168 7.85 2.22 14.66
C GLN A 168 7.38 2.32 16.11
N ASP A 169 6.10 2.08 16.37
CA ASP A 169 5.54 2.07 17.71
C ASP A 169 6.18 0.98 18.57
N LEU A 170 6.29 -0.24 18.06
CA LEU A 170 6.92 -1.36 18.77
C LEU A 170 8.40 -1.10 19.02
N LYS A 171 9.11 -0.48 18.05
CA LYS A 171 10.51 -0.10 18.26
C LYS A 171 10.66 0.97 19.32
N THR A 172 9.80 1.98 19.33
CA THR A 172 9.77 3.00 20.39
C THR A 172 9.50 2.36 21.74
N GLY A 173 8.52 1.47 21.80
CA GLY A 173 8.20 0.70 23.02
C GLY A 173 9.37 -0.14 23.53
N ASN A 174 10.07 -0.81 22.64
CA ASN A 174 11.27 -1.58 22.99
C ASN A 174 12.36 -0.69 23.63
N ILE A 175 12.56 0.53 23.13
CA ILE A 175 13.55 1.49 23.67
C ILE A 175 13.17 1.95 25.09
N VAL A 176 11.86 2.11 25.37
CA VAL A 176 11.38 2.53 26.70
C VAL A 176 11.03 1.37 27.64
N GLY A 177 11.29 0.12 27.24
CA GLY A 177 11.04 -1.08 28.06
C GLY A 177 9.56 -1.48 28.13
N ALA A 178 8.75 -1.13 27.14
CA ALA A 178 7.34 -1.52 27.08
C ALA A 178 7.17 -2.95 26.54
N THR A 179 6.14 -3.64 27.02
CA THR A 179 5.83 -5.00 26.58
C THR A 179 5.08 -5.00 25.24
N PRO A 180 5.58 -5.65 24.18
CA PRO A 180 5.01 -5.60 22.83
C PRO A 180 3.53 -6.00 22.74
N TRP A 181 3.13 -7.12 23.37
CA TRP A 181 1.74 -7.57 23.29
C TRP A 181 0.73 -6.56 23.84
N LYS A 182 1.12 -5.78 24.88
CA LYS A 182 0.26 -4.72 25.43
C LYS A 182 0.08 -3.57 24.45
N GLN A 183 1.16 -3.20 23.75
CA GLN A 183 1.12 -2.19 22.70
C GLN A 183 0.23 -2.66 21.53
N GLN A 184 0.41 -3.90 21.07
CA GLN A 184 -0.40 -4.50 19.99
C GLN A 184 -1.89 -4.51 20.34
N VAL A 185 -2.27 -4.83 21.58
CA VAL A 185 -3.66 -4.75 22.05
C VAL A 185 -4.17 -3.30 22.01
N MET A 186 -3.38 -2.34 22.48
CA MET A 186 -3.78 -0.92 22.46
C MET A 186 -3.88 -0.37 21.03
N GLN A 187 -3.03 -0.81 20.11
CA GLN A 187 -3.14 -0.50 18.69
C GLN A 187 -4.46 -1.02 18.10
N LEU A 188 -4.88 -2.24 18.44
CA LEU A 188 -6.19 -2.79 18.06
C LEU A 188 -7.35 -1.93 18.58
N VAL A 189 -7.29 -1.50 19.84
CA VAL A 189 -8.30 -0.59 20.41
C VAL A 189 -8.34 0.73 19.65
N GLY A 190 -7.17 1.29 19.31
CA GLY A 190 -7.04 2.50 18.50
C GLY A 190 -7.66 2.35 17.11
N VAL A 191 -7.37 1.25 16.42
CA VAL A 191 -7.93 0.95 15.10
C VAL A 191 -9.45 0.83 15.13
N VAL A 192 -10.02 0.11 16.11
CA VAL A 192 -11.46 -0.04 16.26
C VAL A 192 -12.12 1.32 16.54
N SER A 193 -11.57 2.12 17.44
CA SER A 193 -12.13 3.43 17.77
C SER A 193 -12.04 4.40 16.58
N SER A 194 -10.96 4.38 15.83
CA SER A 194 -10.79 5.17 14.60
C SER A 194 -11.78 4.73 13.52
N ALA A 195 -11.95 3.42 13.31
CA ALA A 195 -12.88 2.89 12.31
C ALA A 195 -14.33 3.31 12.58
N LEU A 196 -14.77 3.29 13.85
CA LEU A 196 -16.11 3.72 14.25
C LEU A 196 -16.33 5.22 13.97
N THR A 197 -15.31 6.05 14.16
CA THR A 197 -15.43 7.50 13.97
C THR A 197 -15.26 7.88 12.49
N LEU A 198 -14.30 7.25 11.79
CA LEU A 198 -13.91 7.62 10.44
C LEU A 198 -15.05 7.39 9.43
N GLY A 199 -15.84 6.33 9.58
CA GLY A 199 -16.99 6.07 8.73
C GLY A 199 -17.99 7.23 8.74
N ILE A 200 -18.33 7.75 9.92
CA ILE A 200 -19.24 8.89 10.09
C ILE A 200 -18.64 10.14 9.44
N VAL A 201 -17.36 10.44 9.73
CA VAL A 201 -16.68 11.62 9.18
C VAL A 201 -16.62 11.59 7.66
N LEU A 202 -16.27 10.43 7.07
CA LEU A 202 -16.20 10.30 5.61
C LEU A 202 -17.57 10.45 4.95
N THR A 203 -18.63 9.93 5.57
CA THR A 203 -20.00 10.11 5.07
C THR A 203 -20.39 11.59 5.07
N LEU A 204 -20.16 12.30 6.18
CA LEU A 204 -20.44 13.73 6.29
C LEU A 204 -19.64 14.56 5.25
N LEU A 205 -18.35 14.24 5.07
CA LEU A 205 -17.52 14.92 4.09
C LEU A 205 -18.00 14.65 2.66
N HIS A 206 -18.41 13.42 2.37
CA HIS A 206 -18.96 13.08 1.07
C HIS A 206 -20.28 13.78 0.76
N GLU A 207 -21.17 13.85 1.73
CA GLU A 207 -22.47 14.55 1.60
C GLU A 207 -22.30 16.07 1.47
N ALA A 208 -21.34 16.65 2.22
CA ALA A 208 -21.13 18.10 2.23
C ALA A 208 -20.35 18.62 1.01
N TYR A 209 -19.33 17.89 0.58
CA TYR A 209 -18.37 18.38 -0.45
C TYR A 209 -18.23 17.45 -1.65
N GLY A 210 -18.64 16.18 -1.57
CA GLY A 210 -18.41 15.17 -2.60
C GLY A 210 -16.93 14.78 -2.71
N ILE A 211 -16.52 13.68 -2.08
CA ILE A 211 -15.14 13.20 -2.17
C ILE A 211 -14.75 12.93 -3.62
N GLY A 212 -13.66 13.52 -4.10
CA GLY A 212 -13.20 13.45 -5.48
C GLY A 212 -13.68 14.62 -6.37
N SER A 213 -14.47 15.55 -5.83
CA SER A 213 -14.90 16.79 -6.52
C SER A 213 -13.77 17.85 -6.53
N SER A 214 -14.05 19.02 -7.16
CA SER A 214 -13.15 20.18 -7.07
C SER A 214 -13.03 20.73 -5.65
N ASP A 215 -14.08 20.60 -4.83
CA ASP A 215 -14.14 21.15 -3.48
C ASP A 215 -13.42 20.24 -2.46
N LEU A 216 -13.42 18.93 -2.71
CA LEU A 216 -12.69 17.95 -1.90
C LEU A 216 -11.93 16.97 -2.82
N PRO A 217 -10.80 17.39 -3.40
CA PRO A 217 -10.02 16.54 -4.29
C PRO A 217 -9.44 15.34 -3.56
N ALA A 218 -9.61 14.16 -4.14
CA ALA A 218 -9.04 12.91 -3.64
C ALA A 218 -8.22 12.24 -4.76
N PRO A 219 -7.06 12.81 -5.14
CA PRO A 219 -6.33 12.41 -6.34
C PRO A 219 -5.90 10.95 -6.33
N GLN A 220 -5.53 10.40 -5.17
CA GLN A 220 -5.15 8.98 -5.04
C GLN A 220 -6.36 8.05 -5.22
N ALA A 221 -7.50 8.36 -4.57
CA ALA A 221 -8.72 7.56 -4.72
C ALA A 221 -9.24 7.59 -6.15
N VAL A 222 -9.23 8.76 -6.80
CA VAL A 222 -9.62 8.92 -8.22
C VAL A 222 -8.69 8.12 -9.12
N LEU A 223 -7.38 8.07 -8.84
CA LEU A 223 -6.43 7.21 -9.56
C LEU A 223 -6.82 5.74 -9.44
N MET A 224 -6.97 5.25 -8.21
CA MET A 224 -7.27 3.85 -7.95
C MET A 224 -8.55 3.42 -8.66
N THR A 225 -9.59 4.26 -8.60
CA THR A 225 -10.84 4.05 -9.33
C THR A 225 -10.64 4.05 -10.85
N SER A 226 -9.82 4.97 -11.37
CA SER A 226 -9.53 5.06 -12.80
C SER A 226 -8.76 3.83 -13.31
N VAL A 227 -7.82 3.31 -12.53
CA VAL A 227 -7.07 2.09 -12.86
C VAL A 227 -8.01 0.87 -12.88
N ALA A 228 -8.80 0.67 -11.83
CA ALA A 228 -9.75 -0.43 -11.77
C ALA A 228 -10.75 -0.38 -12.92
N ASN A 229 -11.49 0.72 -13.06
CA ASN A 229 -12.48 0.88 -14.12
C ASN A 229 -11.86 0.77 -15.52
N GLY A 230 -10.65 1.25 -15.71
CA GLY A 230 -9.94 1.16 -16.97
C GLY A 230 -9.64 -0.27 -17.40
N VAL A 231 -9.27 -1.16 -16.46
CA VAL A 231 -9.07 -2.60 -16.74
C VAL A 231 -10.38 -3.23 -17.20
N PHE A 232 -11.47 -2.99 -16.47
CA PHE A 232 -12.76 -3.64 -16.74
C PHE A 232 -13.48 -3.07 -17.96
N SER A 233 -13.30 -1.78 -18.28
CA SER A 233 -13.91 -1.17 -19.47
C SER A 233 -13.11 -1.39 -20.75
N GLY A 234 -11.87 -1.89 -20.66
CA GLY A 234 -10.96 -2.02 -21.79
C GLY A 234 -10.45 -0.69 -22.37
N ASN A 235 -10.80 0.44 -21.75
CA ASN A 235 -10.48 1.79 -22.23
C ASN A 235 -9.20 2.38 -21.60
N LEU A 236 -8.29 1.54 -21.11
CA LEU A 236 -6.99 1.99 -20.66
C LEU A 236 -6.10 2.40 -21.84
N GLU A 237 -5.41 3.51 -21.69
CA GLU A 237 -4.35 3.94 -22.61
C GLU A 237 -3.10 3.03 -22.43
N TRP A 238 -3.25 1.75 -22.80
CA TRP A 238 -2.19 0.74 -22.64
C TRP A 238 -0.86 1.20 -23.24
N GLY A 239 -0.88 1.94 -24.35
CA GLY A 239 0.32 2.48 -24.97
C GLY A 239 1.10 3.40 -24.02
N MET A 240 0.40 4.25 -23.27
CA MET A 240 1.02 5.12 -22.26
C MET A 240 1.46 4.36 -21.03
N ILE A 241 0.71 3.33 -20.61
CA ILE A 241 1.09 2.45 -19.48
C ILE A 241 2.37 1.68 -19.82
N TYR A 242 2.45 1.09 -21.02
CA TYR A 242 3.67 0.40 -21.47
C TYR A 242 4.87 1.35 -21.60
N ALA A 243 4.67 2.55 -22.15
CA ALA A 243 5.72 3.57 -22.21
C ALA A 243 6.19 3.96 -20.79
N GLY A 244 5.27 4.13 -19.85
CA GLY A 244 5.55 4.37 -18.44
C GLY A 244 6.29 3.21 -17.77
N ALA A 245 5.91 1.98 -18.07
CA ALA A 245 6.59 0.79 -17.57
C ALA A 245 8.05 0.71 -18.07
N VAL A 246 8.28 0.96 -19.36
CA VAL A 246 9.63 1.03 -19.93
C VAL A 246 10.44 2.14 -19.27
N LEU A 247 9.87 3.33 -19.12
CA LEU A 247 10.52 4.44 -18.41
C LEU A 247 10.86 4.04 -16.98
N GLY A 248 9.95 3.37 -16.28
CA GLY A 248 10.16 2.84 -14.94
C GLY A 248 11.36 1.90 -14.84
N VAL A 249 11.47 0.95 -15.80
CA VAL A 249 12.62 0.03 -15.87
C VAL A 249 13.92 0.82 -16.09
N LEU A 250 13.94 1.80 -16.98
CA LEU A 250 15.13 2.62 -17.24
C LEU A 250 15.56 3.41 -16.00
N ILE A 251 14.59 3.96 -15.24
CA ILE A 251 14.87 4.68 -13.99
C ILE A 251 15.45 3.72 -12.94
N ILE A 252 14.89 2.51 -12.81
CA ILE A 252 15.41 1.49 -11.90
C ILE A 252 16.85 1.11 -12.27
N MET A 253 17.13 0.92 -13.56
CA MET A 253 18.50 0.64 -14.03
C MET A 253 19.46 1.78 -13.68
N LEU A 254 19.03 3.02 -13.86
CA LEU A 254 19.82 4.21 -13.50
C LEU A 254 20.05 4.27 -11.97
N ASP A 255 19.02 4.06 -11.17
CA ASP A 255 19.13 4.05 -9.71
C ASP A 255 20.07 2.95 -9.21
N GLN A 256 19.97 1.74 -9.77
CA GLN A 256 20.86 0.62 -9.44
C GLN A 256 22.31 0.88 -9.87
N TYR A 257 22.50 1.55 -11.01
CA TYR A 257 23.83 1.96 -11.47
C TYR A 257 24.46 2.99 -10.53
N GLN A 258 23.68 3.98 -10.08
CA GLN A 258 24.13 4.97 -9.10
C GLN A 258 24.46 4.32 -7.75
N LEU A 259 23.63 3.38 -7.29
CA LEU A 259 23.88 2.60 -6.07
C LEU A 259 25.24 1.88 -6.13
N LYS A 260 25.52 1.19 -7.24
CA LYS A 260 26.79 0.47 -7.43
C LYS A 260 28.02 1.40 -7.46
N ARG A 261 27.84 2.65 -7.84
CA ARG A 261 28.89 3.69 -7.83
C ARG A 261 29.06 4.37 -6.48
N GLY A 262 28.24 4.07 -5.50
CA GLY A 262 28.25 4.75 -4.19
C GLY A 262 27.84 6.23 -4.28
N ALA A 263 27.02 6.60 -5.28
CA ALA A 263 26.57 7.97 -5.43
C ALA A 263 25.64 8.37 -4.27
N GLU A 264 25.85 9.55 -3.70
CA GLU A 264 24.97 10.12 -2.66
C GLU A 264 23.55 10.41 -3.19
N PHE A 265 23.47 10.79 -4.47
CA PHE A 265 22.19 11.10 -5.11
C PHE A 265 21.58 9.84 -5.75
N ARG A 266 20.36 9.52 -5.35
CA ARG A 266 19.57 8.39 -5.83
C ARG A 266 18.35 8.91 -6.61
N VAL A 267 17.82 8.08 -7.52
CA VAL A 267 16.63 8.39 -8.31
C VAL A 267 15.55 7.32 -8.05
N PRO A 268 14.85 7.39 -6.91
CA PRO A 268 13.84 6.40 -6.57
C PRO A 268 12.71 6.41 -7.59
N ILE A 269 12.42 5.27 -8.19
CA ILE A 269 11.40 5.12 -9.25
C ILE A 269 10.03 5.63 -8.80
N LEU A 270 9.62 5.33 -7.57
CA LEU A 270 8.30 5.74 -7.08
C LEU A 270 8.18 7.26 -6.93
N ALA A 271 9.26 7.96 -6.51
CA ALA A 271 9.25 9.42 -6.43
C ALA A 271 9.10 10.07 -7.83
N VAL A 272 9.83 9.54 -8.82
CA VAL A 272 9.71 10.01 -10.21
C VAL A 272 8.32 9.72 -10.78
N ALA A 273 7.82 8.51 -10.57
CA ALA A 273 6.50 8.09 -11.04
C ALA A 273 5.37 8.95 -10.44
N ILE A 274 5.43 9.26 -9.14
CA ILE A 274 4.50 10.17 -8.47
C ILE A 274 4.60 11.59 -9.05
N GLY A 275 5.81 12.07 -9.32
CA GLY A 275 6.04 13.39 -9.93
C GLY A 275 5.44 13.51 -11.34
N ILE A 276 5.44 12.42 -12.13
CA ILE A 276 4.78 12.37 -13.44
C ILE A 276 3.25 12.31 -13.28
N TYR A 277 2.79 11.56 -12.28
CA TYR A 277 1.38 11.28 -12.06
C TYR A 277 0.61 12.45 -11.45
N LEU A 278 1.18 13.14 -10.46
CA LEU A 278 0.52 14.23 -9.77
C LEU A 278 0.45 15.49 -10.65
N PRO A 279 -0.65 16.26 -10.55
CA PRO A 279 -0.72 17.56 -11.23
C PRO A 279 0.30 18.55 -10.65
N ILE A 280 0.67 19.53 -11.45
CA ILE A 280 1.74 20.49 -11.12
C ILE A 280 1.47 21.28 -9.83
N GLU A 281 0.20 21.51 -9.52
CA GLU A 281 -0.25 22.19 -8.30
C GLU A 281 0.18 21.45 -7.03
N LEU A 282 0.32 20.11 -7.10
CA LEU A 282 0.75 19.26 -5.99
C LEU A 282 2.25 18.97 -6.02
N THR A 283 2.86 18.88 -7.20
CA THR A 283 4.29 18.59 -7.33
C THR A 283 5.17 19.79 -7.08
N LEU A 284 4.72 21.00 -7.40
CA LEU A 284 5.48 22.23 -7.21
C LEU A 284 5.81 22.50 -5.73
N PRO A 285 4.87 22.42 -4.77
CA PRO A 285 5.17 22.55 -3.35
C PRO A 285 6.19 21.52 -2.84
N ILE A 286 6.10 20.27 -3.31
CA ILE A 286 7.05 19.20 -2.94
C ILE A 286 8.45 19.56 -3.42
N PHE A 287 8.58 20.03 -4.67
CA PHE A 287 9.85 20.46 -5.24
C PHE A 287 10.46 21.63 -4.48
N VAL A 288 9.66 22.67 -4.18
CA VAL A 288 10.09 23.84 -3.42
C VAL A 288 10.53 23.43 -2.01
N GLY A 289 9.76 22.56 -1.34
CA GLY A 289 10.13 22.03 -0.02
C GLY A 289 11.46 21.26 -0.04
N GLY A 290 11.68 20.44 -1.07
CA GLY A 290 12.94 19.74 -1.27
C GLY A 290 14.12 20.67 -1.49
N MET A 291 13.95 21.73 -2.28
CA MET A 291 14.97 22.77 -2.47
C MET A 291 15.29 23.50 -1.16
N LEU A 292 14.28 23.94 -0.42
CA LEU A 292 14.47 24.61 0.86
C LEU A 292 15.25 23.74 1.85
N ASN A 293 14.87 22.45 1.95
CA ASN A 293 15.60 21.51 2.80
C ASN A 293 17.06 21.33 2.39
N HIS A 294 17.34 21.26 1.08
CA HIS A 294 18.70 21.15 0.58
C HIS A 294 19.56 22.37 0.91
N PHE A 295 19.02 23.57 0.75
CA PHE A 295 19.75 24.81 1.07
C PHE A 295 19.91 25.02 2.58
N ALA A 296 18.86 24.72 3.37
CA ALA A 296 18.93 24.80 4.84
C ALA A 296 19.96 23.82 5.41
N GLY A 297 20.02 22.58 4.88
CA GLY A 297 21.04 21.62 5.30
C GLY A 297 22.48 22.06 5.01
N LYS A 298 22.71 22.78 3.90
CA LYS A 298 24.03 23.33 3.57
C LYS A 298 24.45 24.53 4.43
N THR A 299 23.49 25.24 5.00
CA THR A 299 23.79 26.39 5.88
C THR A 299 23.95 25.97 7.34
N ALA A 300 23.51 24.77 7.72
CA ALA A 300 23.62 24.24 9.09
C ALA A 300 24.85 23.35 9.32
N SER A 301 25.56 22.97 8.25
CA SER A 301 26.85 22.26 8.27
C SER A 301 28.00 23.25 8.10
#